data_0051e7e66ed1b2f944f7c2ed581c647b
#
_entry.id   0051e7e66ed1b2f944f7c2ed581c647b
#
_cell.length_a   1.000
_cell.length_b   1.000
_cell.length_c   1.000
_cell.angle_alpha   90.00
_cell.angle_beta   90.00
_cell.angle_gamma   90.00
#
_symmetry.space_group_name_H-M   'P 1'
#
loop_
_entity.id
_entity.type
_entity.pdbx_description
1 polymer ?
#
loop_
_entity_poly.entity_id
_entity_poly.type
_entity_poly.pdbx_seq_one_letter_code
_entity_poly.pdbx_strand_id
1 'polypeptide(L)'
;MTKEQYQSWSAPFRSPRGERWLNRVNFLLTRLCYAAYPLCLLWLAATRDSRGIPALLVPAVSFLLVSVFRNLYNAKRPYELLEIQPIIHKDKKGKSFPSRHVFSVFVIAMTFLWLCPPAGAVFLVVGVLLALCRVIGGVHFPRDVIAGALAGIAAGACYWLIW
;
A
#
# COMPACT_ATOMS: atom_id res chain seq x y z
N MET A 1 -14.32 11.02 5.63
CA MET A 1 -13.80 10.95 7.02
C MET A 1 -13.77 12.35 7.57
N THR A 2 -14.45 12.58 8.67
CA THR A 2 -14.42 13.83 9.47
C THR A 2 -13.40 13.71 10.59
N LYS A 3 -13.16 14.81 11.32
CA LYS A 3 -12.27 14.85 12.50
C LYS A 3 -12.77 13.92 13.60
N GLU A 4 -14.07 13.92 13.87
CA GLU A 4 -14.75 13.09 14.87
C GLU A 4 -14.65 11.60 14.53
N GLN A 5 -14.89 11.24 13.27
CA GLN A 5 -14.71 9.87 12.79
C GLN A 5 -13.27 9.38 12.97
N TYR A 6 -12.28 10.23 12.62
CA TYR A 6 -10.88 9.88 12.85
C TYR A 6 -10.58 9.67 14.32
N GLN A 7 -11.05 10.58 15.18
CA GLN A 7 -10.85 10.48 16.64
C GLN A 7 -11.43 9.18 17.19
N SER A 8 -12.66 8.82 16.78
CA SER A 8 -13.32 7.58 17.17
C SER A 8 -12.51 6.34 16.73
N TRP A 9 -12.09 6.27 15.46
CA TRP A 9 -11.34 5.12 14.94
C TRP A 9 -9.94 4.99 15.51
N SER A 10 -9.29 6.10 15.82
CA SER A 10 -7.94 6.11 16.39
C SER A 10 -7.90 5.97 17.91
N ALA A 11 -9.03 6.20 18.62
CA ALA A 11 -9.11 6.19 20.07
C ALA A 11 -8.51 4.93 20.74
N PRO A 12 -8.77 3.69 20.26
CA PRO A 12 -8.20 2.48 20.86
C PRO A 12 -6.66 2.43 20.80
N PHE A 13 -6.06 3.18 19.87
CA PHE A 13 -4.62 3.17 19.61
C PHE A 13 -3.89 4.40 20.16
N ARG A 14 -4.57 5.31 20.88
CA ARG A 14 -3.99 6.55 21.42
C ARG A 14 -3.16 6.37 22.69
N SER A 15 -3.16 5.19 23.28
CA SER A 15 -2.26 4.88 24.38
C SER A 15 -0.81 4.75 23.89
N PRO A 16 0.24 5.01 24.72
CA PRO A 16 1.63 4.84 24.31
C PRO A 16 1.99 3.43 23.84
N ARG A 17 1.26 2.41 24.32
CA ARG A 17 1.39 1.02 23.85
C ARG A 17 0.70 0.82 22.50
N GLY A 18 -0.50 1.36 22.34
CA GLY A 18 -1.29 1.28 21.10
C GLY A 18 -0.60 1.97 19.94
N GLU A 19 -0.06 3.18 20.14
CA GLU A 19 0.70 3.91 19.11
C GLU A 19 1.94 3.14 18.67
N ARG A 20 2.72 2.59 19.63
CA ARG A 20 3.89 1.76 19.32
C ARG A 20 3.50 0.50 18.55
N TRP A 21 2.39 -0.14 18.94
CA TRP A 21 1.90 -1.34 18.25
C TRP A 21 1.49 -1.03 16.81
N LEU A 22 0.66 0.00 16.58
CA LEU A 22 0.23 0.40 15.24
C LEU A 22 1.41 0.74 14.33
N ASN A 23 2.38 1.49 14.85
CA ASN A 23 3.59 1.85 14.10
C ASN A 23 4.45 0.62 13.77
N ARG A 24 4.60 -0.34 14.69
CA ARG A 24 5.32 -1.60 14.46
C ARG A 24 4.63 -2.45 13.40
N VAL A 25 3.31 -2.63 13.51
CA VAL A 25 2.53 -3.40 12.52
C VAL A 25 2.66 -2.75 11.14
N ASN A 26 2.43 -1.44 11.03
CA ASN A 26 2.60 -0.71 9.77
C ASN A 26 4.02 -0.88 9.19
N PHE A 27 5.05 -0.83 10.03
CA PHE A 27 6.44 -1.03 9.63
C PHE A 27 6.68 -2.46 9.13
N LEU A 28 6.27 -3.48 9.90
CA LEU A 28 6.48 -4.89 9.57
C LEU A 28 5.75 -5.29 8.29
N LEU A 29 4.46 -4.90 8.12
CA LEU A 29 3.70 -5.19 6.91
C LEU A 29 4.36 -4.56 5.67
N THR A 30 4.85 -3.32 5.80
CA THR A 30 5.56 -2.64 4.70
C THR A 30 6.88 -3.36 4.37
N ARG A 31 7.67 -3.73 5.39
CA ARG A 31 8.97 -4.39 5.19
C ARG A 31 8.83 -5.80 4.64
N LEU A 32 7.80 -6.54 5.06
CA LEU A 32 7.49 -7.86 4.51
C LEU A 32 7.34 -7.79 2.99
N CYS A 33 6.51 -6.87 2.48
CA CYS A 33 6.32 -6.71 1.05
C CYS A 33 7.60 -6.28 0.33
N TYR A 34 8.34 -5.33 0.91
CA TYR A 34 9.57 -4.80 0.32
C TYR A 34 10.74 -5.80 0.34
N ALA A 35 10.70 -6.81 1.19
CA ALA A 35 11.66 -7.91 1.18
C ALA A 35 11.22 -9.06 0.26
N ALA A 36 9.95 -9.48 0.37
CA ALA A 36 9.44 -10.63 -0.37
C ALA A 36 9.44 -10.41 -1.89
N TYR A 37 9.11 -9.20 -2.36
CA TYR A 37 9.03 -8.94 -3.80
C TYR A 37 10.41 -8.99 -4.51
N PRO A 38 11.47 -8.33 -4.04
CA PRO A 38 12.80 -8.48 -4.64
C PRO A 38 13.31 -9.92 -4.56
N LEU A 39 13.07 -10.64 -3.46
CA LEU A 39 13.45 -12.05 -3.34
C LEU A 39 12.73 -12.91 -4.37
N CYS A 40 11.44 -12.66 -4.63
CA CYS A 40 10.70 -13.33 -5.69
C CYS A 40 11.31 -13.04 -7.07
N LEU A 41 11.66 -11.79 -7.38
CA LEU A 41 12.29 -11.42 -8.64
C LEU A 41 13.66 -12.09 -8.81
N LEU A 42 14.46 -12.14 -7.74
CA LEU A 42 15.75 -12.82 -7.75
C LEU A 42 15.59 -14.34 -7.99
N TRP A 43 14.57 -14.95 -7.39
CA TRP A 43 14.27 -16.36 -7.62
C TRP A 43 13.86 -16.62 -9.08
N LEU A 44 12.97 -15.79 -9.65
CA LEU A 44 12.57 -15.90 -11.06
C LEU A 44 13.77 -15.72 -12.01
N ALA A 45 14.68 -14.79 -11.69
CA ALA A 45 15.89 -14.58 -12.48
C ALA A 45 16.85 -15.78 -12.38
N ALA A 46 17.07 -16.32 -11.18
CA ALA A 46 17.94 -17.46 -10.94
C ALA A 46 17.43 -18.74 -11.64
N THR A 47 16.12 -18.94 -11.68
CA THR A 47 15.46 -20.07 -12.36
C THR A 47 15.24 -19.83 -13.86
N ARG A 48 15.59 -18.65 -14.37
CA ARG A 48 15.34 -18.22 -15.74
C ARG A 48 13.86 -18.35 -16.15
N ASP A 49 12.97 -18.12 -15.21
CA ASP A 49 11.53 -18.17 -15.43
C ASP A 49 11.11 -16.96 -16.28
N SER A 50 10.49 -17.23 -17.44
CA SER A 50 10.04 -16.18 -18.38
C SER A 50 9.04 -15.20 -17.74
N ARG A 51 8.34 -15.59 -16.67
CA ARG A 51 7.45 -14.73 -15.90
C ARG A 51 8.17 -13.61 -15.12
N GLY A 52 9.51 -13.66 -15.02
CA GLY A 52 10.30 -12.63 -14.37
C GLY A 52 10.17 -11.24 -15.00
N ILE A 53 10.12 -11.18 -16.34
CA ILE A 53 9.99 -9.91 -17.07
C ILE A 53 8.65 -9.22 -16.76
N PRO A 54 7.47 -9.86 -16.98
CA PRO A 54 6.20 -9.24 -16.61
C PRO A 54 6.09 -8.97 -15.11
N ALA A 55 6.58 -9.85 -14.24
CA ALA A 55 6.58 -9.65 -12.80
C ALA A 55 7.36 -8.39 -12.37
N LEU A 56 8.38 -7.99 -13.12
CA LEU A 56 9.12 -6.74 -12.92
C LEU A 56 8.41 -5.54 -13.56
N LEU A 57 8.04 -5.65 -14.83
CA LEU A 57 7.56 -4.51 -15.62
C LEU A 57 6.20 -3.99 -15.17
N VAL A 58 5.24 -4.87 -14.87
CA VAL A 58 3.90 -4.45 -14.46
C VAL A 58 3.91 -3.59 -13.20
N PRO A 59 4.55 -4.02 -12.08
CA PRO A 59 4.65 -3.17 -10.89
C PRO A 59 5.51 -1.92 -11.11
N ALA A 60 6.61 -2.00 -11.87
CA ALA A 60 7.49 -0.87 -12.08
C ALA A 60 6.82 0.25 -12.88
N VAL A 61 6.22 -0.08 -14.03
CA VAL A 61 5.54 0.89 -14.90
C VAL A 61 4.33 1.49 -14.19
N SER A 62 3.48 0.65 -13.59
CA SER A 62 2.28 1.13 -12.89
C SER A 62 2.64 1.98 -11.65
N PHE A 63 3.72 1.65 -10.93
CA PHE A 63 4.23 2.47 -9.83
C PHE A 63 4.70 3.86 -10.30
N LEU A 64 5.36 3.91 -11.46
CA LEU A 64 5.78 5.19 -12.06
C LEU A 64 4.57 6.03 -12.43
N LEU A 65 3.58 5.44 -13.13
CA LEU A 65 2.34 6.12 -13.52
C LEU A 65 1.58 6.67 -12.31
N VAL A 66 1.38 5.86 -11.27
CA VAL A 66 0.75 6.31 -10.02
C VAL A 66 1.57 7.41 -9.35
N SER A 67 2.90 7.34 -9.39
CA SER A 67 3.77 8.35 -8.77
C SER A 67 3.70 9.68 -9.51
N VAL A 68 3.67 9.67 -10.84
CA VAL A 68 3.46 10.87 -11.68
C VAL A 68 2.09 11.47 -11.39
N PHE A 69 1.02 10.67 -11.46
CA PHE A 69 -0.33 11.12 -11.16
C PHE A 69 -0.42 11.79 -9.77
N ARG A 70 0.16 11.18 -8.74
CA ARG A 70 0.19 11.75 -7.37
C ARG A 70 0.92 13.08 -7.29
N ASN A 71 1.99 13.25 -8.07
CA ASN A 71 2.74 14.50 -8.11
C ASN A 71 1.91 15.63 -8.75
N LEU A 72 1.18 15.30 -9.82
CA LEU A 72 0.34 16.27 -10.53
C LEU A 72 -0.93 16.62 -9.74
N TYR A 73 -1.62 15.61 -9.20
CA TYR A 73 -2.88 15.80 -8.46
C TYR A 73 -2.67 16.44 -7.08
N ASN A 74 -1.56 16.15 -6.42
CA ASN A 74 -1.08 16.76 -5.18
C ASN A 74 -2.13 16.95 -4.06
N ALA A 75 -3.00 15.96 -3.84
CA ALA A 75 -4.07 16.02 -2.84
C ALA A 75 -3.52 16.19 -1.41
N LYS A 76 -4.16 17.04 -0.61
CA LYS A 76 -3.82 17.24 0.81
C LYS A 76 -4.16 16.00 1.65
N ARG A 77 -3.41 15.81 2.73
CA ARG A 77 -3.56 14.69 3.67
C ARG A 77 -4.55 14.99 4.79
N PRO A 78 -5.05 13.97 5.52
CA PRO A 78 -5.97 14.18 6.64
C PRO A 78 -5.44 15.18 7.68
N TYR A 79 -4.18 15.10 8.07
CA TYR A 79 -3.60 16.00 9.08
C TYR A 79 -3.41 17.45 8.58
N GLU A 80 -3.42 17.68 7.26
CA GLU A 80 -3.39 19.03 6.68
C GLU A 80 -4.78 19.67 6.59
N LEU A 81 -5.85 18.86 6.48
CA LEU A 81 -7.22 19.35 6.30
C LEU A 81 -8.06 19.34 7.56
N LEU A 82 -7.81 18.39 8.46
CA LEU A 82 -8.64 18.16 9.64
C LEU A 82 -7.98 18.65 10.94
N GLU A 83 -6.76 19.19 10.84
CA GLU A 83 -5.97 19.64 12.01
C GLU A 83 -5.89 18.57 13.09
N ILE A 84 -5.58 17.34 12.68
CA ILE A 84 -5.45 16.19 13.56
C ILE A 84 -3.97 15.85 13.80
N GLN A 85 -3.69 15.23 14.94
CA GLN A 85 -2.39 14.63 15.21
C GLN A 85 -2.39 13.19 14.74
N PRO A 86 -1.64 12.83 13.66
CA PRO A 86 -1.57 11.46 13.17
C PRO A 86 -0.75 10.58 14.13
N ILE A 87 -1.17 9.32 14.31
CA ILE A 87 -0.39 8.32 15.07
C ILE A 87 0.87 7.91 14.30
N ILE A 88 0.75 7.79 12.98
CA ILE A 88 1.92 7.57 12.12
C ILE A 88 2.50 8.93 11.75
N HIS A 89 3.60 9.30 12.39
CA HIS A 89 4.26 10.57 12.12
C HIS A 89 4.77 10.66 10.68
N LYS A 90 4.45 11.75 10.01
CA LYS A 90 4.86 12.02 8.64
C LYS A 90 4.91 13.51 8.36
N ASP A 91 6.09 14.00 8.01
CA ASP A 91 6.34 15.44 7.77
C ASP A 91 6.02 15.90 6.33
N LYS A 92 5.60 14.95 5.47
CA LYS A 92 5.35 15.24 4.05
C LYS A 92 3.96 15.83 3.84
N LYS A 93 3.90 17.02 3.27
CA LYS A 93 2.67 17.68 2.82
C LYS A 93 2.26 17.18 1.42
N GLY A 94 0.96 17.21 1.16
CA GLY A 94 0.38 16.83 -0.12
C GLY A 94 0.54 15.37 -0.52
N LYS A 95 0.25 15.09 -1.78
CA LYS A 95 0.41 13.78 -2.43
C LYS A 95 -0.28 12.64 -1.65
N SER A 96 -1.51 12.89 -1.16
CA SER A 96 -2.26 11.87 -0.42
C SER A 96 -2.85 10.81 -1.35
N PHE A 97 -3.46 11.22 -2.45
CA PHE A 97 -4.27 10.38 -3.33
C PHE A 97 -3.54 9.95 -4.61
N PRO A 98 -3.67 8.68 -5.02
CA PRO A 98 -4.02 7.51 -4.24
C PRO A 98 -2.90 7.10 -3.26
N SER A 99 -3.17 6.21 -2.29
CA SER A 99 -2.15 5.74 -1.35
C SER A 99 -1.12 4.86 -2.05
N ARG A 100 0.13 5.35 -2.20
CA ARG A 100 1.20 4.64 -2.89
C ARG A 100 1.63 3.35 -2.17
N HIS A 101 1.63 3.33 -0.83
CA HIS A 101 1.97 2.12 -0.09
C HIS A 101 0.93 1.01 -0.30
N VAL A 102 -0.35 1.38 -0.25
CA VAL A 102 -1.44 0.42 -0.48
C VAL A 102 -1.41 -0.05 -1.93
N PHE A 103 -1.27 0.86 -2.89
CA PHE A 103 -1.06 0.50 -4.31
C PHE A 103 0.07 -0.53 -4.48
N SER A 104 1.26 -0.25 -3.91
CA SER A 104 2.41 -1.14 -4.05
C SER A 104 2.16 -2.53 -3.47
N VAL A 105 1.52 -2.61 -2.30
CA VAL A 105 1.21 -3.91 -1.70
C VAL A 105 0.20 -4.69 -2.53
N PHE A 106 -0.82 -4.02 -3.07
CA PHE A 106 -1.84 -4.70 -3.88
C PHE A 106 -1.30 -5.15 -5.25
N VAL A 107 -0.47 -4.36 -5.94
CA VAL A 107 0.13 -4.83 -7.20
C VAL A 107 1.12 -5.98 -6.95
N ILE A 108 1.87 -5.95 -5.85
CA ILE A 108 2.74 -7.06 -5.42
C ILE A 108 1.89 -8.30 -5.08
N ALA A 109 0.78 -8.13 -4.35
CA ALA A 109 -0.14 -9.22 -4.03
C ALA A 109 -0.69 -9.89 -5.30
N MET A 110 -1.05 -9.10 -6.31
CA MET A 110 -1.50 -9.61 -7.61
C MET A 110 -0.38 -10.34 -8.37
N THR A 111 0.87 -9.85 -8.27
CA THR A 111 2.04 -10.57 -8.82
C THR A 111 2.18 -11.94 -8.17
N PHE A 112 2.11 -12.01 -6.84
CA PHE A 112 2.15 -13.29 -6.14
C PHE A 112 0.92 -14.15 -6.44
N LEU A 113 -0.28 -13.56 -6.57
CA LEU A 113 -1.48 -14.31 -6.91
C LEU A 113 -1.36 -15.02 -8.27
N TRP A 114 -0.73 -14.37 -9.24
CA TRP A 114 -0.45 -14.93 -10.55
C TRP A 114 0.65 -16.02 -10.52
N LEU A 115 1.70 -15.84 -9.71
CA LEU A 115 2.82 -16.77 -9.59
C LEU A 115 2.54 -17.95 -8.67
N CYS A 116 1.93 -17.68 -7.50
CA CYS A 116 1.65 -18.61 -6.41
C CYS A 116 0.38 -18.15 -5.66
N PRO A 117 -0.83 -18.62 -6.05
CA PRO A 117 -2.10 -18.15 -5.51
C PRO A 117 -2.19 -18.12 -3.97
N PRO A 118 -1.72 -19.12 -3.21
CA PRO A 118 -1.75 -19.06 -1.75
C PRO A 118 -0.94 -17.89 -1.18
N ALA A 119 0.26 -17.62 -1.75
CA ALA A 119 1.07 -16.48 -1.34
C ALA A 119 0.37 -15.16 -1.66
N GLY A 120 -0.21 -15.04 -2.87
CA GLY A 120 -0.99 -13.87 -3.28
C GLY A 120 -2.14 -13.57 -2.32
N ALA A 121 -2.90 -14.60 -1.90
CA ALA A 121 -3.98 -14.46 -0.93
C ALA A 121 -3.48 -13.87 0.41
N VAL A 122 -2.35 -14.35 0.91
CA VAL A 122 -1.71 -13.80 2.12
C VAL A 122 -1.36 -12.32 1.93
N PHE A 123 -0.75 -11.95 0.78
CA PHE A 123 -0.39 -10.57 0.51
C PHE A 123 -1.61 -9.65 0.30
N LEU A 124 -2.75 -10.15 -0.18
CA LEU A 124 -4.00 -9.39 -0.21
C LEU A 124 -4.46 -9.03 1.21
N VAL A 125 -4.41 -10.00 2.14
CA VAL A 125 -4.72 -9.73 3.57
C VAL A 125 -3.75 -8.71 4.15
N VAL A 126 -2.44 -8.84 3.88
CA VAL A 126 -1.42 -7.87 4.28
C VAL A 126 -1.76 -6.47 3.73
N GLY A 127 -2.21 -6.38 2.49
CA GLY A 127 -2.64 -5.12 1.85
C GLY A 127 -3.81 -4.47 2.56
N VAL A 128 -4.84 -5.24 2.93
CA VAL A 128 -6.00 -4.75 3.70
C VAL A 128 -5.56 -4.25 5.08
N LEU A 129 -4.78 -5.04 5.81
CA LEU A 129 -4.27 -4.63 7.13
C LEU A 129 -3.42 -3.35 7.05
N LEU A 130 -2.57 -3.24 6.03
CA LEU A 130 -1.79 -2.02 5.81
C LEU A 130 -2.70 -0.83 5.50
N ALA A 131 -3.74 -0.99 4.67
CA ALA A 131 -4.70 0.06 4.36
C ALA A 131 -5.40 0.57 5.64
N LEU A 132 -5.83 -0.33 6.51
CA LEU A 132 -6.41 0.02 7.83
C LEU A 132 -5.40 0.80 8.69
N CYS A 133 -4.15 0.33 8.79
CA CYS A 133 -3.10 1.04 9.52
C CYS A 133 -2.89 2.47 8.98
N ARG A 134 -3.00 2.68 7.66
CA ARG A 134 -2.82 4.01 7.04
C ARG A 134 -3.97 4.97 7.36
N VAL A 135 -5.20 4.47 7.45
CA VAL A 135 -6.38 5.28 7.80
C VAL A 135 -6.40 5.58 9.29
N ILE A 136 -6.26 4.55 10.15
CA ILE A 136 -6.23 4.70 11.62
C ILE A 136 -5.04 5.54 12.05
N GLY A 137 -3.90 5.39 11.37
CA GLY A 137 -2.69 6.19 11.59
C GLY A 137 -2.80 7.65 11.15
N GLY A 138 -3.89 8.06 10.48
CA GLY A 138 -4.19 9.46 10.12
C GLY A 138 -3.39 10.01 8.94
N VAL A 139 -2.76 9.15 8.13
CA VAL A 139 -1.90 9.58 7.01
C VAL A 139 -2.57 9.52 5.65
N HIS A 140 -3.72 8.82 5.55
CA HIS A 140 -4.53 8.72 4.33
C HIS A 140 -6.03 8.72 4.66
N PHE A 141 -6.85 9.28 3.76
CA PHE A 141 -8.30 9.09 3.80
C PHE A 141 -8.68 7.69 3.33
N PRO A 142 -9.86 7.15 3.74
CA PRO A 142 -10.37 5.87 3.22
C PRO A 142 -10.37 5.82 1.68
N ARG A 143 -10.78 6.89 1.01
CA ARG A 143 -10.78 6.99 -0.46
C ARG A 143 -9.38 6.81 -1.06
N ASP A 144 -8.33 7.30 -0.37
CA ASP A 144 -6.95 7.22 -0.88
C ASP A 144 -6.46 5.77 -0.89
N VAL A 145 -6.81 5.01 0.16
CA VAL A 145 -6.41 3.60 0.29
C VAL A 145 -7.24 2.70 -0.63
N ILE A 146 -8.54 2.96 -0.76
CA ILE A 146 -9.41 2.23 -1.69
C ILE A 146 -8.94 2.43 -3.13
N ALA A 147 -8.71 3.69 -3.54
CA ALA A 147 -8.18 3.98 -4.88
C ALA A 147 -6.81 3.36 -5.11
N GLY A 148 -5.94 3.35 -4.09
CA GLY A 148 -4.64 2.68 -4.17
C GLY A 148 -4.78 1.16 -4.36
N ALA A 149 -5.69 0.51 -3.62
CA ALA A 149 -5.96 -0.91 -3.75
C ALA A 149 -6.51 -1.26 -5.14
N LEU A 150 -7.55 -0.54 -5.58
CA LEU A 150 -8.16 -0.75 -6.90
C LEU A 150 -7.16 -0.55 -8.05
N ALA A 151 -6.35 0.50 -7.98
CA ALA A 151 -5.30 0.73 -8.97
C ALA A 151 -4.25 -0.39 -8.99
N GLY A 152 -3.86 -0.93 -7.80
CA GLY A 152 -2.94 -2.05 -7.70
C GLY A 152 -3.52 -3.35 -8.26
N ILE A 153 -4.80 -3.63 -7.96
CA ILE A 153 -5.52 -4.79 -8.51
C ILE A 153 -5.66 -4.65 -10.03
N ALA A 154 -6.09 -3.49 -10.54
CA ALA A 154 -6.25 -3.24 -11.96
C ALA A 154 -4.92 -3.41 -12.73
N ALA A 155 -3.82 -2.87 -12.19
CA ALA A 155 -2.50 -3.05 -12.77
C ALA A 155 -2.10 -4.54 -12.81
N GLY A 156 -2.30 -5.28 -11.70
CA GLY A 156 -1.98 -6.70 -11.65
C GLY A 156 -2.90 -7.58 -12.49
N ALA A 157 -4.14 -7.17 -12.75
CA ALA A 157 -5.06 -7.91 -13.65
C ALA A 157 -4.50 -8.06 -15.07
N CYS A 158 -3.57 -7.18 -15.49
CA CYS A 158 -2.87 -7.29 -16.78
C CYS A 158 -2.15 -8.64 -16.95
N TYR A 159 -1.74 -9.32 -15.87
CA TYR A 159 -1.12 -10.65 -15.96
C TYR A 159 -2.01 -11.68 -16.64
N TRP A 160 -3.32 -11.65 -16.40
CA TRP A 160 -4.28 -12.58 -16.97
C TRP A 160 -4.85 -12.14 -18.33
N LEU A 161 -4.54 -10.90 -18.75
CA LEU A 161 -4.97 -10.37 -20.05
C LEU A 161 -3.89 -10.50 -21.12
N ILE A 162 -2.61 -10.53 -20.72
CA ILE A 162 -1.48 -10.42 -21.64
C ILE A 162 -0.63 -11.71 -21.66
N TRP A 163 -0.63 -12.48 -20.55
CA TRP A 163 0.12 -13.73 -20.37
C TRP A 163 -0.78 -14.86 -19.87
#